data_78d29cd970f1418f1cd037e7dd19a1e0
#
_entry.id   78d29cd970f1418f1cd037e7dd19a1e0
#
_cell.length_a   1.000
_cell.length_b   1.000
_cell.length_c   1.000
_cell.angle_alpha   90.00
_cell.angle_beta   90.00
_cell.angle_gamma   90.00
#
_symmetry.space_group_name_H-M   'P 1'
#
loop_
_entity.id
_entity.type
_entity.pdbx_description
1 polymer ?
#
loop_
_entity_poly.entity_id
_entity_poly.type
_entity_poly.pdbx_seq_one_letter_code
_entity_poly.pdbx_strand_id
1 'polypeptide(L)'
;MSKPPKVEFGSADPLQEYYADGTGDLYGVARLIDATKHLPVFDCPLAALDLSGEIWQGCDTHALAWHVKRVNDADLSEPILLDWRGVIADGRHRVIKALSLGKRTIKARRMTWKPEPCATEEAT
;
A
#
# COMPACT_ATOMS: atom_id res chain seq x y z
N MET A 1 36.68 4.30 -20.02
CA MET A 1 35.68 5.31 -19.68
C MET A 1 34.76 4.81 -18.58
N SER A 2 34.56 5.64 -17.59
CA SER A 2 33.60 5.33 -16.55
C SER A 2 32.16 5.56 -17.03
N LYS A 3 31.25 4.74 -16.58
CA LYS A 3 29.81 4.96 -16.85
C LYS A 3 29.29 6.12 -16.01
N PRO A 4 28.33 6.89 -16.51
CA PRO A 4 27.63 7.84 -15.64
C PRO A 4 26.99 7.12 -14.43
N PRO A 5 26.89 7.79 -13.29
CA PRO A 5 26.26 7.18 -12.13
C PRO A 5 24.78 6.93 -12.36
N LYS A 6 24.25 5.90 -11.72
CA LYS A 6 22.80 5.65 -11.68
C LYS A 6 22.15 6.61 -10.69
N VAL A 7 20.91 6.96 -10.97
CA VAL A 7 20.08 7.65 -10.00
C VAL A 7 19.76 6.68 -8.87
N GLU A 8 20.01 7.10 -7.64
CA GLU A 8 19.76 6.28 -6.47
C GLU A 8 18.35 6.53 -5.91
N PHE A 9 17.73 5.46 -5.42
CA PHE A 9 16.45 5.54 -4.73
C PHE A 9 16.63 5.02 -3.30
N GLY A 10 15.92 5.64 -2.35
CA GLY A 10 15.84 5.11 -1.00
C GLY A 10 15.11 3.77 -0.98
N SER A 11 15.31 3.01 0.08
CA SER A 11 14.54 1.79 0.35
C SER A 11 13.35 2.13 1.24
N ALA A 12 12.21 1.45 1.02
CA ALA A 12 11.09 1.53 1.93
C ALA A 12 11.41 0.73 3.19
N ASP A 13 11.21 1.34 4.37
CA ASP A 13 11.31 0.65 5.66
C ASP A 13 9.89 0.38 6.15
N PRO A 14 9.43 -0.89 6.19
CA PRO A 14 8.08 -1.21 6.64
C PRO A 14 7.78 -0.73 8.07
N LEU A 15 8.79 -0.62 8.92
CA LEU A 15 8.61 -0.12 10.30
C LEU A 15 8.33 1.37 10.35
N GLN A 16 8.61 2.10 9.27
CA GLN A 16 8.38 3.54 9.17
C GLN A 16 7.11 3.89 8.39
N GLU A 17 6.42 2.88 7.83
CA GLU A 17 5.20 3.09 7.07
C GLU A 17 3.99 3.10 7.98
N TYR A 18 3.10 4.08 7.78
CA TYR A 18 1.85 4.21 8.52
C TYR A 18 0.66 4.28 7.55
N TYR A 19 -0.45 3.69 7.97
CA TYR A 19 -1.74 3.85 7.34
C TYR A 19 -2.55 4.90 8.13
N ALA A 20 -3.03 5.93 7.42
CA ALA A 20 -3.93 6.95 7.96
C ALA A 20 -5.36 6.63 7.50
N ASP A 21 -6.29 6.46 8.45
CA ASP A 21 -7.66 6.05 8.12
C ASP A 21 -8.60 7.21 7.76
N GLY A 22 -8.09 8.44 7.74
CA GLY A 22 -8.88 9.63 7.45
C GLY A 22 -9.57 10.26 8.65
N THR A 23 -9.46 9.66 9.83
CA THR A 23 -10.04 10.20 11.09
C THR A 23 -9.01 10.91 11.96
N GLY A 24 -7.74 10.90 11.57
CA GLY A 24 -6.61 11.37 12.33
C GLY A 24 -5.83 10.25 13.01
N ASP A 25 -6.34 9.03 13.02
CA ASP A 25 -5.66 7.88 13.60
C ASP A 25 -4.64 7.29 12.61
N LEU A 26 -3.49 6.87 13.15
CA LEU A 26 -2.39 6.27 12.40
C LEU A 26 -2.14 4.84 12.89
N TYR A 27 -1.85 3.96 11.95
CA TYR A 27 -1.59 2.53 12.22
C TYR A 27 -0.28 2.13 11.56
N GLY A 28 0.62 1.50 12.32
CA GLY A 28 1.86 0.96 11.75
C GLY A 28 1.54 -0.17 10.77
N VAL A 29 1.97 -0.04 9.53
CA VAL A 29 1.65 -1.01 8.47
C VAL A 29 2.20 -2.39 8.80
N ALA A 30 3.45 -2.49 9.26
CA ALA A 30 4.04 -3.78 9.64
C ALA A 30 3.24 -4.48 10.75
N ARG A 31 2.73 -3.71 11.71
CA ARG A 31 1.89 -4.23 12.79
C ARG A 31 0.55 -4.73 12.29
N LEU A 32 -0.08 -4.01 11.35
CA LEU A 32 -1.33 -4.44 10.72
C LEU A 32 -1.13 -5.73 9.93
N ILE A 33 -0.06 -5.84 9.18
CA ILE A 33 0.27 -7.04 8.40
C ILE A 33 0.44 -8.24 9.33
N ASP A 34 1.19 -8.08 10.42
CA ASP A 34 1.40 -9.16 11.39
C ASP A 34 0.09 -9.60 12.04
N ALA A 35 -0.74 -8.65 12.46
CA ALA A 35 -2.01 -8.93 13.14
C ALA A 35 -3.04 -9.58 12.22
N THR A 36 -2.91 -9.45 10.89
CA THR A 36 -3.90 -9.92 9.91
C THR A 36 -3.44 -11.13 9.09
N LYS A 37 -2.21 -11.60 9.28
CA LYS A 37 -1.64 -12.69 8.47
C LYS A 37 -2.43 -14.00 8.54
N HIS A 38 -3.26 -14.18 9.57
CA HIS A 38 -4.11 -15.36 9.76
C HIS A 38 -5.47 -15.24 9.05
N LEU A 39 -5.84 -14.06 8.56
CA LEU A 39 -7.10 -13.87 7.88
C LEU A 39 -7.09 -14.55 6.51
N PRO A 40 -8.24 -15.06 6.04
CA PRO A 40 -8.30 -15.74 4.75
C PRO A 40 -8.00 -14.77 3.60
N VAL A 41 -7.31 -15.29 2.59
CA VAL A 41 -7.10 -14.58 1.32
C VAL A 41 -8.30 -14.84 0.42
N PHE A 42 -8.79 -13.81 -0.23
CA PHE A 42 -9.86 -13.92 -1.21
C PHE A 42 -9.53 -13.12 -2.47
N ASP A 43 -10.20 -13.44 -3.55
CA ASP A 43 -10.08 -12.71 -4.82
C ASP A 43 -11.02 -11.51 -4.78
N CYS A 44 -10.45 -10.33 -4.59
CA CYS A 44 -11.20 -9.09 -4.49
C CYS A 44 -11.39 -8.48 -5.88
N PRO A 45 -12.62 -8.20 -6.32
CA PRO A 45 -12.82 -7.46 -7.56
C PRO A 45 -12.19 -6.07 -7.46
N LEU A 46 -11.33 -5.71 -8.41
CA LEU A 46 -10.72 -4.38 -8.43
C LEU A 46 -11.78 -3.29 -8.57
N ALA A 47 -12.89 -3.57 -9.26
CA ALA A 47 -13.99 -2.64 -9.41
C ALA A 47 -14.73 -2.34 -8.09
N ALA A 48 -14.54 -3.16 -7.05
CA ALA A 48 -15.13 -2.94 -5.73
C ALA A 48 -14.30 -2.01 -4.83
N LEU A 49 -13.09 -1.66 -5.26
CA LEU A 49 -12.20 -0.79 -4.48
C LEU A 49 -12.47 0.68 -4.78
N ASP A 50 -12.26 1.54 -3.79
CA ASP A 50 -12.22 2.97 -4.01
C ASP A 50 -10.88 3.35 -4.62
N LEU A 51 -10.88 3.68 -5.91
CA LEU A 51 -9.69 4.03 -6.67
C LEU A 51 -9.60 5.53 -6.94
N SER A 52 -10.52 6.33 -6.40
CA SER A 52 -10.63 7.76 -6.71
C SER A 52 -9.76 8.64 -5.83
N GLY A 53 -9.24 8.12 -4.73
CA GLY A 53 -8.44 8.88 -3.78
C GLY A 53 -7.08 9.27 -4.32
N GLU A 54 -6.59 10.44 -3.91
CA GLU A 54 -5.21 10.87 -4.17
C GLU A 54 -4.25 10.03 -3.33
N ILE A 55 -3.22 9.45 -3.96
CA ILE A 55 -2.36 8.48 -3.29
C ILE A 55 -1.01 9.04 -2.87
N TRP A 56 -0.42 9.94 -3.64
CA TRP A 56 0.92 10.50 -3.35
C TRP A 56 0.91 11.99 -3.59
N GLN A 57 1.00 12.76 -2.52
CA GLN A 57 1.09 14.22 -2.60
C GLN A 57 2.53 14.64 -2.90
N GLY A 58 2.68 15.72 -3.67
CA GLY A 58 3.99 16.32 -3.94
C GLY A 58 4.94 15.40 -4.70
N CYS A 59 4.41 14.52 -5.53
CA CYS A 59 5.20 13.52 -6.25
C CYS A 59 5.94 14.17 -7.42
N ASP A 60 7.25 14.38 -7.28
CA ASP A 60 8.10 14.86 -8.37
C ASP A 60 8.54 13.70 -9.28
N THR A 61 9.35 14.01 -10.31
CA THR A 61 9.80 12.99 -11.27
C THR A 61 10.57 11.87 -10.60
N HIS A 62 11.46 12.19 -9.67
CA HIS A 62 12.23 11.17 -8.95
C HIS A 62 11.32 10.27 -8.11
N ALA A 63 10.40 10.86 -7.37
CA ALA A 63 9.45 10.11 -6.54
C ALA A 63 8.52 9.24 -7.38
N LEU A 64 8.02 9.76 -8.52
CA LEU A 64 7.20 8.97 -9.42
C LEU A 64 7.96 7.80 -10.01
N ALA A 65 9.21 8.02 -10.43
CA ALA A 65 10.05 6.94 -10.97
C ALA A 65 10.28 5.84 -9.91
N TRP A 66 10.46 6.21 -8.66
CA TRP A 66 10.58 5.25 -7.56
C TRP A 66 9.29 4.43 -7.37
N HIS A 67 8.13 5.09 -7.43
CA HIS A 67 6.85 4.38 -7.34
C HIS A 67 6.63 3.45 -8.56
N VAL A 68 6.99 3.89 -9.76
CA VAL A 68 6.90 3.04 -10.97
C VAL A 68 7.79 1.80 -10.81
N LYS A 69 8.99 1.96 -10.26
CA LYS A 69 9.87 0.83 -9.97
C LYS A 69 9.21 -0.14 -8.99
N ARG A 70 8.62 0.35 -7.91
CA ARG A 70 7.90 -0.48 -6.92
C ARG A 70 6.69 -1.17 -7.55
N VAL A 71 5.97 -0.51 -8.47
CA VAL A 71 4.87 -1.14 -9.21
C VAL A 71 5.40 -2.31 -10.05
N ASN A 72 6.47 -2.09 -10.79
CA ASN A 72 7.05 -3.14 -11.65
C ASN A 72 7.57 -4.32 -10.84
N ASP A 73 8.14 -4.06 -9.66
CA ASP A 73 8.69 -5.11 -8.78
C ASP A 73 7.63 -5.78 -7.91
N ALA A 74 6.40 -5.26 -7.87
CA ALA A 74 5.35 -5.76 -7.00
C ALA A 74 4.97 -7.21 -7.34
N ASP A 75 4.75 -8.02 -6.31
CA ASP A 75 4.35 -9.43 -6.44
C ASP A 75 2.85 -9.57 -6.19
N LEU A 76 2.10 -9.87 -7.26
CA LEU A 76 0.63 -10.01 -7.17
C LEU A 76 0.19 -11.29 -6.45
N SER A 77 1.09 -12.22 -6.14
CA SER A 77 0.78 -13.36 -5.29
C SER A 77 0.64 -12.98 -3.82
N GLU A 78 1.25 -11.86 -3.41
CA GLU A 78 1.09 -11.32 -2.07
C GLU A 78 -0.23 -10.57 -1.97
N PRO A 79 -1.08 -10.89 -0.97
CA PRO A 79 -2.37 -10.22 -0.83
C PRO A 79 -2.20 -8.77 -0.36
N ILE A 80 -3.06 -7.89 -0.88
CA ILE A 80 -3.22 -6.55 -0.31
C ILE A 80 -4.00 -6.64 1.00
N LEU A 81 -3.95 -5.59 1.79
CA LEU A 81 -4.73 -5.49 3.03
C LEU A 81 -5.78 -4.38 2.89
N LEU A 82 -7.02 -4.76 3.14
CA LEU A 82 -8.14 -3.82 3.26
C LEU A 82 -8.43 -3.58 4.74
N ASP A 83 -8.78 -2.35 5.08
CA ASP A 83 -9.21 -2.05 6.45
C ASP A 83 -10.62 -2.60 6.73
N TRP A 84 -11.15 -2.32 7.92
CA TRP A 84 -12.48 -2.76 8.33
C TRP A 84 -13.63 -2.19 7.50
N ARG A 85 -13.37 -1.09 6.74
CA ARG A 85 -14.35 -0.47 5.83
C ARG A 85 -14.19 -0.96 4.40
N GLY A 86 -13.16 -1.75 4.10
CA GLY A 86 -12.84 -2.18 2.76
C GLY A 86 -11.96 -1.22 1.98
N VAL A 87 -11.33 -0.24 2.65
CA VAL A 87 -10.40 0.71 2.05
C VAL A 87 -8.99 0.09 2.03
N ILE A 88 -8.23 0.39 0.99
CA ILE A 88 -6.86 -0.13 0.87
C ILE A 88 -5.99 0.44 1.99
N ALA A 89 -5.51 -0.44 2.88
CA ALA A 89 -4.59 -0.08 3.94
C ALA A 89 -3.12 -0.36 3.54
N ASP A 90 -2.88 -1.39 2.75
CA ASP A 90 -1.55 -1.74 2.24
C ASP A 90 -1.66 -2.39 0.86
N GLY A 91 -0.70 -2.09 -0.01
CA GLY A 91 -0.60 -2.73 -1.31
C GLY A 91 -1.01 -1.88 -2.50
N ARG A 92 -0.97 -0.56 -2.41
CA ARG A 92 -1.33 0.33 -3.53
C ARG A 92 -0.49 0.08 -4.78
N HIS A 93 0.81 -0.21 -4.65
CA HIS A 93 1.65 -0.55 -5.79
C HIS A 93 1.17 -1.83 -6.50
N ARG A 94 0.71 -2.82 -5.74
CA ARG A 94 0.12 -4.06 -6.27
C ARG A 94 -1.20 -3.78 -6.99
N VAL A 95 -2.04 -2.92 -6.43
CA VAL A 95 -3.30 -2.51 -7.07
C VAL A 95 -3.02 -1.82 -8.41
N ILE A 96 -2.08 -0.88 -8.43
CA ILE A 96 -1.70 -0.18 -9.66
C ILE A 96 -1.19 -1.16 -10.71
N LYS A 97 -0.32 -2.09 -10.31
CA LYS A 97 0.19 -3.12 -11.21
C LYS A 97 -0.93 -3.98 -11.79
N ALA A 98 -1.85 -4.46 -10.94
CA ALA A 98 -2.96 -5.29 -11.38
C ALA A 98 -3.85 -4.54 -12.39
N LEU A 99 -4.16 -3.26 -12.12
CA LEU A 99 -4.94 -2.44 -13.03
C LEU A 99 -4.21 -2.23 -14.36
N SER A 100 -2.91 -1.96 -14.32
CA SER A 100 -2.11 -1.73 -15.55
C SER A 100 -2.00 -2.97 -16.42
N LEU A 101 -2.09 -4.16 -15.81
CA LEU A 101 -2.07 -5.44 -16.52
C LEU A 101 -3.47 -5.90 -16.98
N GLY A 102 -4.51 -5.11 -16.71
CA GLY A 102 -5.88 -5.45 -17.09
C GLY A 102 -6.49 -6.57 -16.27
N LYS A 103 -5.99 -6.84 -15.06
CA LYS A 103 -6.57 -7.82 -14.16
C LYS A 103 -7.96 -7.38 -13.69
N ARG A 104 -8.82 -8.34 -13.36
CA ARG A 104 -10.15 -8.07 -12.82
C ARG A 104 -10.23 -8.23 -11.32
N THR A 105 -9.35 -9.06 -10.76
CA THR A 105 -9.30 -9.34 -9.32
C THR A 105 -7.88 -9.18 -8.79
N ILE A 106 -7.78 -9.03 -7.49
CA ILE A 106 -6.52 -9.00 -6.77
C ILE A 106 -6.68 -9.80 -5.47
N LYS A 107 -5.64 -10.51 -5.07
CA LYS A 107 -5.65 -11.21 -3.79
C LYS A 107 -5.65 -10.22 -2.65
N ALA A 108 -6.54 -10.43 -1.67
CA ALA A 108 -6.73 -9.50 -0.57
C ALA A 108 -7.05 -10.23 0.74
N ARG A 109 -6.70 -9.59 1.84
CA ARG A 109 -7.27 -9.87 3.17
C ARG A 109 -8.02 -8.62 3.62
N ARG A 110 -9.09 -8.82 4.37
CA ARG A 110 -9.85 -7.71 4.93
C ARG A 110 -9.92 -7.82 6.44
N MET A 111 -9.62 -6.72 7.12
CA MET A 111 -9.76 -6.64 8.55
C MET A 111 -11.22 -6.70 8.96
N THR A 112 -11.51 -7.45 10.03
CA THR A 112 -12.86 -7.61 10.58
C THR A 112 -13.07 -6.78 11.84
N TRP A 113 -12.04 -6.06 12.28
CA TRP A 113 -12.09 -5.19 13.46
C TRP A 113 -11.27 -3.94 13.22
N LYS A 114 -11.57 -2.88 13.98
CA LYS A 114 -10.77 -1.67 14.01
C LYS A 114 -9.71 -1.82 15.11
N PRO A 115 -8.41 -1.88 14.78
CA PRO A 115 -7.37 -2.01 15.81
C PRO A 115 -7.17 -0.71 16.58
N GLU A 116 -6.44 -0.79 17.69
CA GLU A 116 -5.98 0.39 18.40
C GLU A 116 -4.96 1.15 17.53
N PRO A 117 -5.12 2.46 17.37
CA PRO A 117 -4.15 3.24 16.61
C PRO A 117 -2.81 3.32 17.33
N CYS A 118 -1.72 3.41 16.56
CA CYS A 118 -0.37 3.60 17.11
C CYS A 118 -0.13 5.04 17.53
N ALA A 119 -0.75 5.99 16.80
CA ALA A 119 -0.58 7.41 17.03
C ALA A 119 -1.75 8.16 16.40
N THR A 120 -1.82 9.47 16.62
CA THR A 120 -2.71 10.36 15.88
C THR A 120 -1.88 11.41 15.16
N GLU A 121 -2.42 11.97 14.08
CA GLU A 121 -1.72 13.01 13.33
C GLU A 121 -1.45 14.25 14.18
N GLU A 122 -2.30 14.52 15.18
CA GLU A 122 -2.15 15.64 16.09
C GLU A 122 -1.05 15.44 17.14
N ALA A 123 -0.60 14.20 17.35
CA ALA A 123 0.41 13.87 18.35
C ALA A 123 1.84 13.96 17.82
N THR A 124 2.03 14.27 16.55
CA THR A 124 3.35 14.35 15.90
C THR A 124 3.88 15.76 15.76
#